data_00560a065a5cdf2b8717da50aadce7e1
#
_entry.id   00560a065a5cdf2b8717da50aadce7e1
#
_cell.length_a   1.000
_cell.length_b   1.000
_cell.length_c   1.000
_cell.angle_alpha   90.00
_cell.angle_beta   90.00
_cell.angle_gamma   90.00
#
_symmetry.space_group_name_H-M   'P 1'
#
loop_
_entity.id
_entity.type
_entity.pdbx_description
1 polymer ?
#
loop_
_entity_poly.entity_id
_entity_poly.type
_entity_poly.pdbx_seq_one_letter_code
_entity_poly.pdbx_strand_id
1 'polypeptide(L)'
;GLGYVKLGQPSTTLSGGEAQRVKLASELRKKATGNTFYIFDEPTTGLHFQDIRVLLKALDELVAQGNTVLVIEHNLDVLKVADHVIELGPGGGKHGGQVVGVGTPEHLTEQKTLTGQFLAQVLREGAKFQRGKVPEGQSFRRTAAIAESSGKFRALPKVPLRDLVVKGAAKNNLRHVDVRIPVNKLTVITGVSGSGKTSLAFDTLFAEGQARYVESLSTYARRFLGRMDKAPVDSIDGLAPAIAIDQKRASRNPRSTVATMTEIYDYLRLLFARVGKPHSPKSGRPLRHFTPTRAAMHVTEHHDGERVEVLAPLFLPGSTKSLLLDRPEHLSSAVSSLREDGFVRILVNGKPVLLDEWNTAEKPRKFTRKTSVDLVVDRVRVEAEEQKRLAEAFETAFRRG
;
A
#
# COMPACT_ATOMS: atom_id res chain seq x y z
N GLY A 1 5.31 -5.22 15.11
CA GLY A 1 6.73 -5.41 14.85
C GLY A 1 7.20 -5.15 13.42
N LEU A 2 6.81 -4.01 12.76
CA LEU A 2 7.29 -3.65 11.41
C LEU A 2 8.09 -2.34 11.39
N GLY A 3 8.48 -1.80 12.55
CA GLY A 3 9.14 -0.49 12.64
C GLY A 3 10.48 -0.37 11.91
N TYR A 4 11.12 -1.48 11.60
CA TYR A 4 12.38 -1.55 10.85
C TYR A 4 12.19 -1.61 9.33
N VAL A 5 10.98 -1.92 8.84
CA VAL A 5 10.69 -2.07 7.41
C VAL A 5 10.58 -0.70 6.75
N LYS A 6 11.29 -0.50 5.63
CA LYS A 6 11.27 0.76 4.89
C LYS A 6 10.09 0.79 3.91
N LEU A 7 9.42 1.93 3.78
CA LEU A 7 8.29 2.10 2.84
C LEU A 7 8.68 1.82 1.38
N GLY A 8 9.88 2.18 0.96
CA GLY A 8 10.40 1.91 -0.38
C GLY A 8 10.95 0.50 -0.59
N GLN A 9 10.91 -0.38 0.43
CA GLN A 9 11.42 -1.75 0.32
C GLN A 9 10.57 -2.56 -0.67
N PRO A 10 11.19 -3.25 -1.65
CA PRO A 10 10.47 -4.11 -2.58
C PRO A 10 9.75 -5.27 -1.86
N SER A 11 8.52 -5.57 -2.26
CA SER A 11 7.73 -6.65 -1.66
C SER A 11 8.37 -8.02 -1.76
N THR A 12 9.18 -8.25 -2.79
CA THR A 12 9.90 -9.50 -3.03
C THR A 12 11.04 -9.76 -2.04
N THR A 13 11.47 -8.74 -1.29
CA THR A 13 12.53 -8.85 -0.27
C THR A 13 11.98 -9.07 1.14
N LEU A 14 10.66 -9.06 1.29
CA LEU A 14 10.01 -9.33 2.57
C LEU A 14 10.03 -10.83 2.86
N SER A 15 10.29 -11.19 4.10
CA SER A 15 10.03 -12.54 4.60
C SER A 15 8.53 -12.84 4.58
N GLY A 16 8.13 -14.11 4.59
CA GLY A 16 6.73 -14.51 4.61
C GLY A 16 5.94 -13.86 5.75
N GLY A 17 6.51 -13.84 6.96
CA GLY A 17 5.89 -13.20 8.12
C GLY A 17 5.80 -11.67 8.02
N GLU A 18 6.80 -10.99 7.42
CA GLU A 18 6.73 -9.56 7.17
C GLU A 18 5.64 -9.22 6.16
N ALA A 19 5.56 -9.96 5.06
CA ALA A 19 4.53 -9.77 4.04
C ALA A 19 3.11 -9.98 4.63
N GLN A 20 2.94 -10.98 5.49
CA GLN A 20 1.70 -11.26 6.20
C GLN A 20 1.29 -10.07 7.10
N ARG A 21 2.23 -9.54 7.90
CA ARG A 21 1.97 -8.39 8.77
C ARG A 21 1.71 -7.09 8.00
N VAL A 22 2.40 -6.87 6.88
CA VAL A 22 2.10 -5.75 5.97
C VAL A 22 0.68 -5.84 5.44
N LYS A 23 0.23 -7.05 5.05
CA LYS A 23 -1.14 -7.29 4.60
C LYS A 23 -2.15 -7.06 5.72
N LEU A 24 -1.87 -7.54 6.94
CA LEU A 24 -2.70 -7.27 8.11
C LEU A 24 -2.82 -5.76 8.39
N ALA A 25 -1.71 -5.02 8.35
CA ALA A 25 -1.72 -3.58 8.55
C ALA A 25 -2.56 -2.85 7.48
N SER A 26 -2.52 -3.33 6.22
CA SER A 26 -3.37 -2.82 5.14
C SER A 26 -4.86 -3.07 5.41
N GLU A 27 -5.22 -4.27 5.91
CA GLU A 27 -6.62 -4.60 6.23
C GLU A 27 -7.15 -3.75 7.41
N LEU A 28 -6.35 -3.55 8.46
CA LEU A 28 -6.74 -2.72 9.61
C LEU A 28 -7.03 -1.26 9.23
N ARG A 29 -6.37 -0.75 8.19
CA ARG A 29 -6.59 0.61 7.70
C ARG A 29 -7.92 0.76 6.94
N LYS A 30 -8.43 -0.31 6.37
CA LYS A 30 -9.69 -0.27 5.62
C LYS A 30 -10.85 0.07 6.55
N LYS A 31 -11.81 0.84 6.02
CA LYS A 31 -13.03 1.11 6.77
C LYS A 31 -13.75 -0.20 7.04
N ALA A 32 -13.96 -0.51 8.32
CA ALA A 32 -14.61 -1.74 8.73
C ALA A 32 -16.04 -1.84 8.16
N THR A 33 -16.33 -2.93 7.47
CA THR A 33 -17.69 -3.28 7.04
C THR A 33 -18.42 -4.12 8.08
N GLY A 34 -17.67 -4.68 9.06
CA GLY A 34 -18.22 -5.40 10.18
C GLY A 34 -18.84 -6.76 9.86
N ASN A 35 -18.41 -7.41 8.78
CA ASN A 35 -18.90 -8.76 8.44
C ASN A 35 -17.91 -9.47 7.49
N THR A 36 -16.63 -9.51 7.89
CA THR A 36 -15.58 -10.20 7.13
C THR A 36 -15.03 -11.36 7.94
N PHE A 37 -14.77 -12.47 7.27
CA PHE A 37 -14.14 -13.65 7.86
C PHE A 37 -12.66 -13.66 7.51
N TYR A 38 -11.80 -13.34 8.48
CA TYR A 38 -10.35 -13.33 8.32
C TYR A 38 -9.74 -14.65 8.72
N ILE A 39 -8.86 -15.19 7.88
CA ILE A 39 -8.13 -16.45 8.14
C ILE A 39 -6.64 -16.17 8.13
N PHE A 40 -5.93 -16.51 9.19
CA PHE A 40 -4.49 -16.35 9.35
C PHE A 40 -3.79 -17.70 9.48
N ASP A 41 -2.65 -17.84 8.80
CA ASP A 41 -1.81 -19.04 8.86
C ASP A 41 -0.53 -18.74 9.65
N GLU A 42 -0.41 -19.30 10.85
CA GLU A 42 0.74 -19.20 11.74
C GLU A 42 1.35 -17.78 11.85
N PRO A 43 0.56 -16.75 12.19
CA PRO A 43 1.00 -15.36 12.15
C PRO A 43 2.08 -15.02 13.19
N THR A 44 2.37 -15.88 14.16
CA THR A 44 3.42 -15.67 15.16
C THR A 44 4.80 -16.17 14.71
N THR A 45 4.89 -16.83 13.57
CA THR A 45 6.16 -17.40 13.07
C THR A 45 7.23 -16.32 12.91
N GLY A 46 8.37 -16.51 13.58
CA GLY A 46 9.51 -15.59 13.57
C GLY A 46 9.30 -14.31 14.36
N LEU A 47 8.29 -14.22 15.22
CA LEU A 47 8.06 -13.09 16.11
C LEU A 47 8.71 -13.28 17.48
N HIS A 48 9.23 -12.18 18.00
CA HIS A 48 9.58 -12.06 19.42
C HIS A 48 8.30 -11.91 20.27
N PHE A 49 8.35 -12.31 21.54
CA PHE A 49 7.18 -12.23 22.47
C PHE A 49 6.53 -10.85 22.53
N GLN A 50 7.32 -9.77 22.43
CA GLN A 50 6.79 -8.41 22.41
C GLN A 50 5.98 -8.13 21.14
N ASP A 51 6.40 -8.66 19.99
CA ASP A 51 5.70 -8.48 18.72
C ASP A 51 4.40 -9.30 18.67
N ILE A 52 4.35 -10.45 19.35
CA ILE A 52 3.13 -11.23 19.51
C ILE A 52 2.05 -10.40 20.21
N ARG A 53 2.40 -9.61 21.23
CA ARG A 53 1.44 -8.70 21.89
C ARG A 53 0.87 -7.64 20.94
N VAL A 54 1.68 -7.11 20.06
CA VAL A 54 1.23 -6.15 19.04
C VAL A 54 0.29 -6.82 18.03
N LEU A 55 0.63 -8.04 17.61
CA LEU A 55 -0.21 -8.85 16.73
C LEU A 55 -1.58 -9.15 17.37
N LEU A 56 -1.59 -9.58 18.63
CA LEU A 56 -2.83 -9.88 19.35
C LEU A 56 -3.75 -8.66 19.46
N LYS A 57 -3.20 -7.46 19.73
CA LYS A 57 -3.97 -6.20 19.68
C LYS A 57 -4.61 -5.96 18.33
N ALA A 58 -3.85 -6.18 17.25
CA ALA A 58 -4.34 -6.02 15.88
C ALA A 58 -5.48 -7.00 15.56
N LEU A 59 -5.40 -8.26 16.02
CA LEU A 59 -6.46 -9.25 15.86
C LEU A 59 -7.70 -8.88 16.69
N ASP A 60 -7.50 -8.38 17.91
CA ASP A 60 -8.60 -7.89 18.76
C ASP A 60 -9.30 -6.67 18.13
N GLU A 61 -8.56 -5.77 17.49
CA GLU A 61 -9.13 -4.63 16.76
C GLU A 61 -10.02 -5.10 15.60
N LEU A 62 -9.59 -6.11 14.83
CA LEU A 62 -10.44 -6.70 13.78
C LEU A 62 -11.73 -7.28 14.35
N VAL A 63 -11.66 -8.00 15.47
CA VAL A 63 -12.84 -8.56 16.14
C VAL A 63 -13.75 -7.46 16.70
N ALA A 64 -13.18 -6.42 17.31
CA ALA A 64 -13.92 -5.27 17.83
C ALA A 64 -14.67 -4.49 16.73
N GLN A 65 -14.16 -4.51 15.51
CA GLN A 65 -14.80 -3.95 14.32
C GLN A 65 -15.97 -4.81 13.80
N GLY A 66 -16.30 -5.92 14.45
CA GLY A 66 -17.41 -6.81 14.07
C GLY A 66 -17.02 -7.89 13.07
N ASN A 67 -15.73 -8.21 12.92
CA ASN A 67 -15.26 -9.26 12.04
C ASN A 67 -15.08 -10.58 12.82
N THR A 68 -15.12 -11.70 12.11
CA THR A 68 -14.77 -13.03 12.63
C THR A 68 -13.33 -13.36 12.25
N VAL A 69 -12.52 -13.75 13.22
CA VAL A 69 -11.11 -14.04 13.01
C VAL A 69 -10.80 -15.49 13.33
N LEU A 70 -10.26 -16.21 12.36
CA LEU A 70 -9.80 -17.59 12.49
C LEU A 70 -8.27 -17.62 12.33
N VAL A 71 -7.58 -18.21 13.29
CA VAL A 71 -6.12 -18.31 13.29
C VAL A 71 -5.70 -19.76 13.38
N ILE A 72 -4.86 -20.24 12.45
CA ILE A 72 -4.14 -21.50 12.64
C ILE A 72 -2.91 -21.17 13.49
N GLU A 73 -2.85 -21.75 14.69
CA GLU A 73 -1.75 -21.48 15.61
C GLU A 73 -1.52 -22.60 16.62
N HIS A 74 -0.27 -22.67 17.10
CA HIS A 74 0.14 -23.56 18.17
C HIS A 74 0.83 -22.79 19.32
N ASN A 75 1.00 -21.49 19.18
CA ASN A 75 1.59 -20.62 20.19
C ASN A 75 0.64 -20.46 21.37
N LEU A 76 1.11 -20.80 22.57
CA LEU A 76 0.29 -20.75 23.79
C LEU A 76 -0.14 -19.33 24.18
N ASP A 77 0.63 -18.30 23.81
CA ASP A 77 0.24 -16.90 24.06
C ASP A 77 -0.98 -16.47 23.22
N VAL A 78 -1.15 -17.06 22.04
CA VAL A 78 -2.35 -16.84 21.21
C VAL A 78 -3.50 -17.70 21.70
N LEU A 79 -3.25 -18.98 22.01
CA LEU A 79 -4.27 -19.91 22.47
C LEU A 79 -4.95 -19.44 23.75
N LYS A 80 -4.19 -18.94 24.75
CA LYS A 80 -4.74 -18.51 26.04
C LYS A 80 -5.65 -17.28 25.97
N VAL A 81 -5.60 -16.48 24.89
CA VAL A 81 -6.43 -15.28 24.71
C VAL A 81 -7.55 -15.50 23.69
N ALA A 82 -7.62 -16.66 23.06
CA ALA A 82 -8.68 -17.00 22.12
C ALA A 82 -10.05 -17.04 22.80
N ASP A 83 -11.10 -16.63 22.11
CA ASP A 83 -12.48 -16.82 22.58
C ASP A 83 -12.93 -18.27 22.41
N HIS A 84 -12.40 -18.94 21.37
CA HIS A 84 -12.77 -20.31 21.01
C HIS A 84 -11.57 -21.04 20.41
N VAL A 85 -11.41 -22.29 20.76
CA VAL A 85 -10.32 -23.15 20.25
C VAL A 85 -10.92 -24.43 19.69
N ILE A 86 -10.39 -24.85 18.55
CA ILE A 86 -10.71 -26.11 17.88
C ILE A 86 -9.39 -26.88 17.73
N GLU A 87 -9.27 -28.02 18.39
CA GLU A 87 -8.10 -28.88 18.27
C GLU A 87 -8.36 -30.04 17.32
N LEU A 88 -7.50 -30.16 16.29
CA LEU A 88 -7.52 -31.24 15.31
C LEU A 88 -6.42 -32.27 15.64
N GLY A 89 -6.79 -33.54 15.53
CA GLY A 89 -5.90 -34.66 15.84
C GLY A 89 -6.50 -36.01 15.50
N PRO A 90 -6.16 -37.04 16.28
CA PRO A 90 -5.18 -37.07 17.37
C PRO A 90 -3.71 -37.05 16.87
N GLY A 91 -3.46 -37.38 15.59
CA GLY A 91 -2.15 -37.41 14.94
C GLY A 91 -2.10 -36.65 13.64
N GLY A 92 -1.07 -36.87 12.82
CA GLY A 92 -0.91 -36.30 11.49
C GLY A 92 -1.23 -37.29 10.37
N GLY A 93 -1.51 -36.76 9.16
CA GLY A 93 -1.79 -37.55 7.96
C GLY A 93 -3.00 -38.49 8.15
N LYS A 94 -2.80 -39.78 7.94
CA LYS A 94 -3.87 -40.81 8.08
C LYS A 94 -4.43 -40.93 9.49
N HIS A 95 -3.70 -40.49 10.51
CA HIS A 95 -4.09 -40.54 11.93
C HIS A 95 -4.65 -39.19 12.42
N GLY A 96 -4.81 -38.21 11.55
CA GLY A 96 -5.41 -36.92 11.81
C GLY A 96 -6.83 -36.78 11.27
N GLY A 97 -7.25 -35.55 11.09
CA GLY A 97 -8.50 -35.20 10.43
C GLY A 97 -9.75 -35.32 11.29
N GLN A 98 -9.62 -35.36 12.60
CA GLN A 98 -10.73 -35.39 13.56
C GLN A 98 -10.66 -34.21 14.52
N VAL A 99 -11.80 -33.75 15.01
CA VAL A 99 -11.86 -32.79 16.12
C VAL A 99 -11.68 -33.56 17.40
N VAL A 100 -10.65 -33.23 18.16
CA VAL A 100 -10.33 -33.90 19.44
C VAL A 100 -10.62 -33.03 20.66
N GLY A 101 -10.77 -31.72 20.46
CA GLY A 101 -11.11 -30.78 21.51
C GLY A 101 -11.77 -29.52 20.96
N VAL A 102 -12.76 -28.97 21.65
CA VAL A 102 -13.46 -27.73 21.30
C VAL A 102 -13.88 -26.99 22.55
N GLY A 103 -13.74 -25.68 22.57
CA GLY A 103 -14.24 -24.82 23.64
C GLY A 103 -13.39 -23.60 23.90
N THR A 104 -13.55 -22.98 25.07
CA THR A 104 -12.63 -21.91 25.50
C THR A 104 -11.30 -22.52 25.93
N PRO A 105 -10.22 -21.72 26.02
CA PRO A 105 -8.93 -22.21 26.50
C PRO A 105 -9.03 -22.93 27.86
N GLU A 106 -9.83 -22.41 28.78
CA GLU A 106 -10.06 -23.01 30.09
C GLU A 106 -10.74 -24.37 29.94
N HIS A 107 -11.79 -24.46 29.12
CA HIS A 107 -12.50 -25.71 28.89
C HIS A 107 -11.60 -26.80 28.25
N LEU A 108 -10.66 -26.40 27.35
CA LEU A 108 -9.69 -27.34 26.80
C LEU A 108 -8.78 -27.95 27.88
N THR A 109 -8.46 -27.23 28.95
CA THR A 109 -7.62 -27.76 30.03
C THR A 109 -8.27 -28.95 30.78
N GLU A 110 -9.58 -29.04 30.71
CA GLU A 110 -10.36 -30.15 31.33
C GLU A 110 -10.40 -31.38 30.39
N GLN A 111 -10.14 -31.16 29.08
CA GLN A 111 -10.12 -32.23 28.08
C GLN A 111 -8.73 -32.89 28.06
N LYS A 112 -8.70 -34.19 27.87
CA LYS A 112 -7.45 -34.98 27.83
C LYS A 112 -6.74 -34.87 26.46
N THR A 113 -6.65 -33.65 25.92
CA THR A 113 -6.00 -33.37 24.65
C THR A 113 -4.55 -32.92 24.87
N LEU A 114 -3.71 -32.99 23.83
CA LEU A 114 -2.32 -32.54 23.93
C LEU A 114 -2.27 -31.03 24.22
N THR A 115 -3.01 -30.23 23.49
CA THR A 115 -3.04 -28.76 23.69
C THR A 115 -3.60 -28.41 25.07
N GLY A 116 -4.63 -29.11 25.52
CA GLY A 116 -5.23 -28.91 26.86
C GLY A 116 -4.23 -29.14 28.00
N GLN A 117 -3.35 -30.14 27.86
CA GLN A 117 -2.29 -30.40 28.86
C GLN A 117 -1.29 -29.25 28.97
N PHE A 118 -0.82 -28.72 27.82
CA PHE A 118 0.10 -27.58 27.81
C PHE A 118 -0.57 -26.30 28.28
N LEU A 119 -1.81 -26.02 27.87
CA LEU A 119 -2.57 -24.88 28.34
C LEU A 119 -2.77 -24.92 29.84
N ALA A 120 -3.03 -26.09 30.42
CA ALA A 120 -3.20 -26.25 31.89
C ALA A 120 -1.95 -25.82 32.65
N GLN A 121 -0.74 -26.10 32.13
CA GLN A 121 0.50 -25.66 32.75
C GLN A 121 0.64 -24.14 32.75
N VAL A 122 0.44 -23.51 31.59
CA VAL A 122 0.60 -22.05 31.42
C VAL A 122 -0.44 -21.27 32.19
N LEU A 123 -1.70 -21.71 32.21
CA LEU A 123 -2.78 -21.05 32.95
C LEU A 123 -2.61 -21.19 34.47
N ARG A 124 -2.09 -22.33 34.95
CA ARG A 124 -1.76 -22.51 36.39
C ARG A 124 -0.57 -21.65 36.82
N GLU A 125 0.46 -21.52 36.00
CA GLU A 125 1.61 -20.65 36.27
C GLU A 125 1.20 -19.17 36.26
N GLY A 126 0.38 -18.75 35.32
CA GLY A 126 -0.21 -17.40 35.27
C GLY A 126 -1.05 -17.08 36.53
N ALA A 127 -1.79 -18.05 37.05
CA ALA A 127 -2.57 -17.90 38.32
C ALA A 127 -1.67 -17.77 39.56
N LYS A 128 -0.49 -18.42 39.58
CA LYS A 128 0.52 -18.27 40.66
C LYS A 128 1.17 -16.89 40.63
N PHE A 129 1.38 -16.31 39.45
CA PHE A 129 1.93 -14.95 39.31
C PHE A 129 0.98 -13.86 39.75
N GLN A 130 -0.35 -14.04 39.66
CA GLN A 130 -1.35 -13.08 40.12
C GLN A 130 -1.49 -13.01 41.66
N ARG A 131 -0.98 -14.00 42.40
CA ARG A 131 -0.98 -13.98 43.87
C ARG A 131 0.17 -13.15 44.50
N GLY A 132 1.16 -12.75 43.74
CA GLY A 132 2.24 -11.85 44.17
C GLY A 132 2.11 -10.52 43.47
N LYS A 133 1.46 -9.51 44.10
CA LYS A 133 1.41 -8.08 43.77
C LYS A 133 1.88 -7.72 42.33
N VAL A 134 0.93 -7.72 41.41
CA VAL A 134 1.07 -7.06 40.09
C VAL A 134 0.49 -5.65 40.25
N PRO A 135 1.18 -4.60 39.75
CA PRO A 135 0.60 -3.25 39.73
C PRO A 135 -0.69 -3.26 38.90
N GLU A 136 -1.74 -2.65 39.45
CA GLU A 136 -3.02 -2.43 38.77
C GLU A 136 -2.78 -1.76 37.42
N GLY A 137 -3.10 -2.45 36.33
CA GLY A 137 -2.99 -1.90 34.95
C GLY A 137 -2.84 -2.90 33.82
N GLN A 138 -2.70 -4.20 34.07
CA GLN A 138 -2.49 -5.20 33.00
C GLN A 138 -3.37 -6.44 33.11
N SER A 139 -4.68 -6.27 33.18
CA SER A 139 -5.58 -7.38 32.88
C SER A 139 -5.94 -7.33 31.40
N PHE A 140 -5.57 -8.35 30.63
CA PHE A 140 -6.03 -8.57 29.26
C PHE A 140 -7.51 -9.07 29.25
N ARG A 141 -8.35 -8.51 30.10
CA ARG A 141 -9.80 -8.63 29.92
C ARG A 141 -10.22 -7.51 28.99
N ARG A 142 -10.89 -7.85 27.88
CA ARG A 142 -11.60 -6.90 27.02
C ARG A 142 -12.32 -5.88 27.90
N THR A 143 -11.72 -4.72 28.11
CA THR A 143 -12.41 -3.59 28.72
C THR A 143 -13.36 -3.04 27.68
N ALA A 144 -14.62 -2.98 28.00
CA ALA A 144 -15.71 -2.33 27.26
C ALA A 144 -15.49 -0.82 27.04
N ALA A 145 -14.30 -0.30 27.34
CA ALA A 145 -13.98 1.13 27.40
C ALA A 145 -13.52 1.75 26.05
N ILE A 146 -13.47 0.99 24.94
CA ILE A 146 -13.08 1.56 23.62
C ILE A 146 -14.31 2.02 22.81
N ALA A 147 -15.52 1.87 23.33
CA ALA A 147 -16.75 2.20 22.61
C ALA A 147 -17.13 3.71 22.61
N GLU A 148 -16.41 4.59 23.31
CA GLU A 148 -16.85 5.99 23.48
C GLU A 148 -16.14 7.03 22.63
N SER A 149 -15.14 6.69 21.80
CA SER A 149 -14.41 7.68 20.99
C SER A 149 -14.67 7.65 19.48
N SER A 150 -15.55 6.79 18.98
CA SER A 150 -15.92 6.82 17.56
C SER A 150 -17.30 7.45 17.38
N GLY A 151 -17.29 8.59 16.69
CA GLY A 151 -18.47 9.40 16.38
C GLY A 151 -19.64 8.59 15.86
N LYS A 152 -20.85 9.02 16.18
CA LYS A 152 -22.16 8.49 15.84
C LYS A 152 -22.26 8.01 14.38
N PHE A 153 -21.94 6.77 14.11
CA PHE A 153 -22.34 6.09 12.88
C PHE A 153 -23.72 5.44 13.12
N ARG A 154 -24.65 5.80 12.23
CA ARG A 154 -25.97 5.17 12.14
C ARG A 154 -25.76 3.68 11.91
N ALA A 155 -25.97 2.85 12.96
CA ALA A 155 -25.86 1.41 12.87
C ALA A 155 -26.83 0.90 11.80
N LEU A 156 -26.31 0.22 10.80
CA LEU A 156 -27.13 -0.60 9.90
C LEU A 156 -27.90 -1.62 10.76
N PRO A 157 -29.13 -2.02 10.39
CA PRO A 157 -29.89 -3.00 11.14
C PRO A 157 -29.04 -4.26 11.29
N LYS A 158 -28.75 -4.64 12.54
CA LYS A 158 -28.02 -5.87 12.87
C LYS A 158 -28.93 -7.05 12.54
N VAL A 159 -28.76 -7.62 11.34
CA VAL A 159 -29.23 -8.98 11.10
C VAL A 159 -28.49 -9.86 12.12
N PRO A 160 -29.17 -10.69 12.92
CA PRO A 160 -28.48 -11.56 13.85
C PRO A 160 -27.55 -12.48 13.05
N LEU A 161 -26.25 -12.24 13.19
CA LEU A 161 -25.23 -13.06 12.55
C LEU A 161 -25.30 -14.46 13.16
N ARG A 162 -25.57 -15.46 12.32
CA ARG A 162 -25.53 -16.86 12.73
C ARG A 162 -24.08 -17.32 12.75
N ASP A 163 -23.73 -18.15 13.72
CA ASP A 163 -22.43 -18.80 13.76
C ASP A 163 -22.13 -19.52 12.43
N LEU A 164 -20.86 -19.56 12.07
CA LEU A 164 -20.40 -20.36 10.96
C LEU A 164 -20.44 -21.84 11.36
N VAL A 165 -21.26 -22.62 10.69
CA VAL A 165 -21.43 -24.06 10.94
C VAL A 165 -20.98 -24.83 9.71
N VAL A 166 -20.03 -25.74 9.91
CA VAL A 166 -19.52 -26.66 8.88
C VAL A 166 -19.96 -28.07 9.25
N LYS A 167 -20.47 -28.80 8.27
CA LYS A 167 -20.86 -30.21 8.44
C LYS A 167 -20.20 -31.07 7.36
N GLY A 168 -19.64 -32.19 7.79
CA GLY A 168 -19.14 -33.22 6.91
C GLY A 168 -17.91 -32.82 6.10
N ALA A 169 -17.01 -31.94 6.60
CA ALA A 169 -15.80 -31.56 5.88
C ALA A 169 -14.87 -32.76 5.70
N ALA A 170 -14.58 -33.11 4.42
CA ALA A 170 -13.82 -34.30 4.06
C ALA A 170 -12.65 -34.01 3.11
N LYS A 171 -12.15 -32.77 3.06
CA LYS A 171 -11.02 -32.38 2.20
C LYS A 171 -9.71 -32.96 2.73
N ASN A 172 -8.89 -33.51 1.83
CA ASN A 172 -7.58 -34.13 2.14
C ASN A 172 -7.71 -35.24 3.20
N ASN A 173 -7.17 -35.03 4.39
CA ASN A 173 -7.20 -35.99 5.49
C ASN A 173 -8.35 -35.79 6.47
N LEU A 174 -9.25 -34.80 6.25
CA LEU A 174 -10.40 -34.56 7.11
C LEU A 174 -11.41 -35.73 7.03
N ARG A 175 -11.95 -36.13 8.19
CA ARG A 175 -12.84 -37.28 8.34
C ARG A 175 -14.25 -36.85 8.69
N HIS A 176 -14.96 -36.24 7.74
CA HIS A 176 -16.32 -35.72 7.91
C HIS A 176 -16.44 -34.84 9.17
N VAL A 177 -15.59 -33.82 9.22
CA VAL A 177 -15.47 -32.94 10.37
C VAL A 177 -16.63 -31.97 10.46
N ASP A 178 -17.28 -31.95 11.65
CA ASP A 178 -18.29 -30.97 12.02
C ASP A 178 -17.67 -29.95 12.98
N VAL A 179 -17.77 -28.64 12.65
CA VAL A 179 -17.31 -27.57 13.52
C VAL A 179 -18.25 -26.38 13.52
N ARG A 180 -18.27 -25.67 14.64
CA ARG A 180 -18.97 -24.41 14.83
C ARG A 180 -17.95 -23.34 15.19
N ILE A 181 -17.93 -22.24 14.44
CA ILE A 181 -17.06 -21.08 14.64
C ILE A 181 -17.95 -19.89 15.03
N PRO A 182 -17.83 -19.38 16.26
CA PRO A 182 -18.65 -18.26 16.70
C PRO A 182 -18.27 -16.99 15.93
N VAL A 183 -19.28 -16.23 15.49
CA VAL A 183 -19.06 -14.96 14.79
C VAL A 183 -18.59 -13.87 15.74
N ASN A 184 -17.86 -12.87 15.20
CA ASN A 184 -17.31 -11.75 15.95
C ASN A 184 -16.43 -12.18 17.15
N LYS A 185 -15.69 -13.26 16.94
CA LYS A 185 -14.80 -13.86 17.93
C LYS A 185 -13.46 -14.22 17.30
N LEU A 186 -12.45 -14.32 18.17
CA LEU A 186 -11.15 -14.89 17.83
C LEU A 186 -11.22 -16.41 18.07
N THR A 187 -11.22 -17.17 16.97
CA THR A 187 -11.16 -18.64 17.02
C THR A 187 -9.77 -19.11 16.61
N VAL A 188 -9.19 -20.04 17.35
CA VAL A 188 -7.91 -20.66 17.02
C VAL A 188 -8.10 -22.12 16.65
N ILE A 189 -7.61 -22.53 15.48
CA ILE A 189 -7.46 -23.94 15.12
C ILE A 189 -6.05 -24.38 15.48
N THR A 190 -5.93 -25.40 16.32
CA THR A 190 -4.67 -25.97 16.78
C THR A 190 -4.58 -27.47 16.52
N GLY A 191 -3.47 -28.08 16.89
CA GLY A 191 -3.21 -29.50 16.75
C GLY A 191 -1.86 -29.79 16.12
N VAL A 192 -1.45 -31.06 16.14
CA VAL A 192 -0.15 -31.49 15.62
C VAL A 192 0.00 -31.21 14.12
N SER A 193 1.26 -31.21 13.64
CA SER A 193 1.52 -31.04 12.20
C SER A 193 0.83 -32.14 11.38
N GLY A 194 0.21 -31.76 10.26
CA GLY A 194 -0.56 -32.69 9.42
C GLY A 194 -1.89 -33.14 9.99
N SER A 195 -2.40 -32.55 11.09
CA SER A 195 -3.72 -32.92 11.65
C SER A 195 -4.94 -32.44 10.83
N GLY A 196 -4.73 -31.60 9.79
CA GLY A 196 -5.80 -31.13 8.92
C GLY A 196 -6.18 -29.66 9.11
N LYS A 197 -5.41 -28.89 9.90
CA LYS A 197 -5.68 -27.45 10.17
C LYS A 197 -5.82 -26.63 8.89
N THR A 198 -4.84 -26.71 8.01
CA THR A 198 -4.85 -26.00 6.71
C THR A 198 -5.96 -26.54 5.80
N SER A 199 -6.22 -27.84 5.83
CA SER A 199 -7.31 -28.45 5.05
C SER A 199 -8.68 -27.92 5.46
N LEU A 200 -8.92 -27.69 6.75
CA LEU A 200 -10.16 -27.11 7.23
C LEU A 200 -10.23 -25.60 6.93
N ALA A 201 -9.21 -24.84 7.31
CA ALA A 201 -9.26 -23.38 7.23
C ALA A 201 -9.13 -22.86 5.77
N PHE A 202 -8.17 -23.39 4.99
CA PHE A 202 -7.88 -22.89 3.64
C PHE A 202 -8.55 -23.70 2.55
N ASP A 203 -8.35 -25.03 2.56
CA ASP A 203 -8.83 -25.87 1.48
C ASP A 203 -10.35 -26.14 1.53
N THR A 204 -10.99 -25.83 2.67
CA THR A 204 -12.45 -25.95 2.86
C THR A 204 -13.10 -24.58 3.02
N LEU A 205 -12.87 -23.86 4.13
CA LEU A 205 -13.58 -22.62 4.46
C LEU A 205 -13.24 -21.47 3.51
N PHE A 206 -11.95 -21.21 3.30
CA PHE A 206 -11.53 -20.13 2.41
C PHE A 206 -11.89 -20.43 0.95
N ALA A 207 -11.66 -21.66 0.50
CA ALA A 207 -11.99 -22.08 -0.85
C ALA A 207 -13.50 -21.93 -1.14
N GLU A 208 -14.36 -22.32 -0.21
CA GLU A 208 -15.81 -22.13 -0.35
C GLU A 208 -16.20 -20.65 -0.34
N GLY A 209 -15.58 -19.83 0.54
CA GLY A 209 -15.80 -18.38 0.57
C GLY A 209 -15.43 -17.71 -0.75
N GLN A 210 -14.31 -18.13 -1.35
CA GLN A 210 -13.90 -17.66 -2.68
C GLN A 210 -14.84 -18.13 -3.79
N ALA A 211 -15.28 -19.41 -3.74
CA ALA A 211 -16.21 -19.95 -4.71
C ALA A 211 -17.53 -19.16 -4.71
N ARG A 212 -18.12 -18.90 -3.54
CA ARG A 212 -19.32 -18.07 -3.40
C ARG A 212 -19.13 -16.64 -3.89
N TYR A 213 -17.96 -16.04 -3.62
CA TYR A 213 -17.64 -14.73 -4.15
C TYR A 213 -17.59 -14.71 -5.66
N VAL A 214 -16.89 -15.68 -6.28
CA VAL A 214 -16.81 -15.82 -7.74
C VAL A 214 -18.19 -16.09 -8.34
N GLU A 215 -19.03 -16.91 -7.70
CA GLU A 215 -20.41 -17.17 -8.14
C GLU A 215 -21.29 -15.91 -8.11
N SER A 216 -21.01 -14.95 -7.23
CA SER A 216 -21.72 -13.67 -7.17
C SER A 216 -21.35 -12.68 -8.27
N LEU A 217 -20.23 -12.90 -8.98
CA LEU A 217 -19.75 -12.03 -10.04
C LEU A 217 -20.54 -12.24 -11.36
N SER A 218 -20.43 -11.26 -12.27
CA SER A 218 -21.02 -11.38 -13.61
C SER A 218 -20.47 -12.59 -14.38
N THR A 219 -21.27 -13.11 -15.32
CA THR A 219 -20.87 -14.26 -16.17
C THR A 219 -19.59 -13.99 -16.94
N TYR A 220 -19.35 -12.74 -17.33
CA TYR A 220 -18.12 -12.32 -17.99
C TYR A 220 -16.90 -12.43 -17.07
N ALA A 221 -16.97 -11.88 -15.85
CA ALA A 221 -15.88 -11.96 -14.87
C ALA A 221 -15.55 -13.40 -14.47
N ARG A 222 -16.57 -14.28 -14.33
CA ARG A 222 -16.37 -15.70 -14.01
C ARG A 222 -15.57 -16.46 -15.07
N ARG A 223 -15.67 -16.10 -16.36
CA ARG A 223 -14.88 -16.73 -17.43
C ARG A 223 -13.39 -16.50 -17.31
N PHE A 224 -12.97 -15.35 -16.75
CA PHE A 224 -11.55 -15.03 -16.53
C PHE A 224 -10.96 -15.66 -15.28
N LEU A 225 -11.76 -15.85 -14.23
CA LEU A 225 -11.29 -16.38 -12.95
C LEU A 225 -11.22 -17.93 -12.93
N GLY A 226 -11.81 -18.57 -13.91
CA GLY A 226 -11.85 -20.03 -13.99
C GLY A 226 -12.87 -20.67 -13.01
N ARG A 227 -13.00 -21.98 -13.11
CA ARG A 227 -13.86 -22.75 -12.21
C ARG A 227 -13.07 -23.10 -10.96
N MET A 228 -13.59 -22.74 -9.79
CA MET A 228 -13.02 -23.17 -8.52
C MET A 228 -13.57 -24.54 -8.11
N ASP A 229 -12.67 -25.43 -7.71
CA ASP A 229 -13.07 -26.74 -7.17
C ASP A 229 -13.76 -26.54 -5.81
N LYS A 230 -14.97 -27.06 -5.69
CA LYS A 230 -15.67 -27.07 -4.41
C LYS A 230 -15.04 -28.09 -3.48
N ALA A 231 -14.89 -27.70 -2.21
CA ALA A 231 -14.44 -28.64 -1.21
C ALA A 231 -15.50 -29.71 -0.96
N PRO A 232 -15.13 -30.98 -0.74
CA PRO A 232 -16.06 -32.00 -0.30
C PRO A 232 -16.52 -31.70 1.12
N VAL A 233 -17.74 -31.19 1.24
CA VAL A 233 -18.40 -30.79 2.49
C VAL A 233 -19.90 -30.91 2.31
N ASP A 234 -20.61 -31.37 3.34
CA ASP A 234 -22.06 -31.55 3.27
C ASP A 234 -22.78 -30.19 3.28
N SER A 235 -22.41 -29.30 4.20
CA SER A 235 -22.92 -27.92 4.24
C SER A 235 -21.98 -26.96 4.95
N ILE A 236 -22.01 -25.67 4.52
CA ILE A 236 -21.37 -24.55 5.22
C ILE A 236 -22.40 -23.41 5.30
N ASP A 237 -22.86 -23.12 6.51
CA ASP A 237 -23.82 -22.08 6.82
C ASP A 237 -23.15 -20.90 7.55
N GLY A 238 -23.63 -19.69 7.33
CA GLY A 238 -23.13 -18.49 8.03
C GLY A 238 -21.77 -17.96 7.54
N LEU A 239 -21.25 -18.45 6.41
CA LEU A 239 -19.97 -18.03 5.88
C LEU A 239 -20.05 -16.60 5.29
N ALA A 240 -19.33 -15.67 5.91
CA ALA A 240 -19.12 -14.31 5.43
C ALA A 240 -18.03 -14.26 4.35
N PRO A 241 -17.90 -13.12 3.61
CA PRO A 241 -16.78 -12.92 2.69
C PRO A 241 -15.44 -13.17 3.36
N ALA A 242 -14.63 -14.07 2.79
CA ALA A 242 -13.41 -14.57 3.41
C ALA A 242 -12.15 -13.90 2.85
N ILE A 243 -11.25 -13.48 3.73
CA ILE A 243 -9.93 -12.93 3.39
C ILE A 243 -8.86 -13.80 4.06
N ALA A 244 -7.99 -14.40 3.24
CA ALA A 244 -6.85 -15.16 3.74
C ALA A 244 -5.58 -14.33 3.80
N ILE A 245 -4.87 -14.44 4.92
CA ILE A 245 -3.60 -13.79 5.19
C ILE A 245 -2.57 -14.89 5.50
N ASP A 246 -1.98 -15.43 4.43
CA ASP A 246 -1.00 -16.52 4.47
C ASP A 246 0.44 -16.01 4.28
N GLN A 247 1.41 -16.83 4.65
CA GLN A 247 2.83 -16.53 4.46
C GLN A 247 3.33 -16.80 3.04
N LYS A 248 2.63 -17.67 2.28
CA LYS A 248 3.14 -18.23 1.01
C LYS A 248 3.03 -17.27 -0.18
N ARG A 249 2.27 -16.19 -0.06
CA ARG A 249 1.98 -15.26 -1.17
C ARG A 249 2.58 -13.89 -0.93
N ALA A 250 3.91 -13.80 -0.80
CA ALA A 250 4.58 -12.52 -1.07
C ALA A 250 4.27 -12.12 -2.53
N SER A 251 3.92 -10.87 -2.75
CA SER A 251 3.69 -10.38 -4.11
C SER A 251 4.90 -10.68 -4.99
N ARG A 252 4.70 -11.41 -6.09
CA ARG A 252 5.76 -11.69 -7.07
C ARG A 252 6.07 -10.47 -7.96
N ASN A 253 5.35 -9.38 -7.79
CA ASN A 253 5.56 -8.18 -8.60
C ASN A 253 6.77 -7.38 -8.08
N PRO A 254 7.89 -7.31 -8.84
CA PRO A 254 9.11 -6.62 -8.40
C PRO A 254 8.92 -5.09 -8.29
N ARG A 255 7.87 -4.53 -8.87
CA ARG A 255 7.53 -3.10 -8.77
C ARG A 255 6.71 -2.76 -7.53
N SER A 256 6.22 -3.76 -6.80
CA SER A 256 5.45 -3.55 -5.57
C SER A 256 6.38 -3.26 -4.40
N THR A 257 6.10 -2.21 -3.65
CA THR A 257 6.82 -1.83 -2.42
C THR A 257 5.89 -1.89 -1.22
N VAL A 258 6.46 -1.85 -0.01
CA VAL A 258 5.65 -1.78 1.23
C VAL A 258 4.68 -0.61 1.18
N ALA A 259 5.13 0.57 0.72
CA ALA A 259 4.27 1.76 0.62
C ALA A 259 3.10 1.59 -0.35
N THR A 260 3.30 0.88 -1.47
CA THR A 260 2.21 0.61 -2.43
C THR A 260 1.27 -0.49 -1.94
N MET A 261 1.78 -1.51 -1.25
CA MET A 261 0.96 -2.57 -0.66
C MET A 261 0.05 -2.07 0.47
N THR A 262 0.55 -1.10 1.24
CA THR A 262 -0.21 -0.47 2.32
C THR A 262 -1.00 0.74 1.86
N GLU A 263 -0.94 1.13 0.58
CA GLU A 263 -1.53 2.34 -0.01
C GLU A 263 -1.04 3.65 0.65
N ILE A 264 -0.04 3.60 1.53
CA ILE A 264 0.57 4.79 2.15
C ILE A 264 1.17 5.70 1.08
N TYR A 265 1.66 5.13 -0.02
CA TYR A 265 2.22 5.87 -1.14
C TYR A 265 1.24 6.90 -1.72
N ASP A 266 -0.05 6.57 -1.84
CA ASP A 266 -1.05 7.47 -2.41
C ASP A 266 -1.30 8.68 -1.51
N TYR A 267 -1.29 8.48 -0.19
CA TYR A 267 -1.36 9.59 0.77
C TYR A 267 -0.11 10.45 0.75
N LEU A 268 1.07 9.84 0.66
CA LEU A 268 2.33 10.58 0.54
C LEU A 268 2.37 11.40 -0.76
N ARG A 269 1.94 10.84 -1.89
CA ARG A 269 1.83 11.59 -3.15
C ARG A 269 0.98 12.84 -2.99
N LEU A 270 -0.20 12.68 -2.40
CA LEU A 270 -1.11 13.80 -2.18
C LEU A 270 -0.49 14.85 -1.23
N LEU A 271 0.12 14.40 -0.15
CA LEU A 271 0.80 15.26 0.82
C LEU A 271 1.91 16.08 0.14
N PHE A 272 2.84 15.41 -0.55
CA PHE A 272 3.93 16.10 -1.23
C PHE A 272 3.45 17.00 -2.36
N ALA A 273 2.38 16.62 -3.09
CA ALA A 273 1.79 17.49 -4.12
C ALA A 273 1.18 18.77 -3.54
N ARG A 274 0.66 18.73 -2.31
CA ARG A 274 -0.02 19.88 -1.67
C ARG A 274 0.90 20.79 -0.87
N VAL A 275 1.86 20.22 -0.14
CA VAL A 275 2.71 20.97 0.80
C VAL A 275 4.21 20.80 0.54
N GLY A 276 4.58 19.90 -0.39
CA GLY A 276 5.96 19.64 -0.72
C GLY A 276 6.65 20.86 -1.36
N LYS A 277 7.90 21.09 -0.99
CA LYS A 277 8.75 22.10 -1.62
C LYS A 277 9.71 21.39 -2.56
N PRO A 278 9.60 21.58 -3.90
CA PRO A 278 10.50 20.94 -4.84
C PRO A 278 11.91 21.52 -4.70
N HIS A 279 12.91 20.66 -4.77
CA HIS A 279 14.32 21.03 -4.75
C HIS A 279 15.02 20.45 -5.96
N SER A 280 16.03 21.16 -6.47
CA SER A 280 16.88 20.66 -7.55
C SER A 280 17.67 19.43 -7.09
N PRO A 281 17.61 18.29 -7.79
CA PRO A 281 18.39 17.10 -7.41
C PRO A 281 19.90 17.29 -7.59
N LYS A 282 20.32 18.29 -8.39
CA LYS A 282 21.74 18.61 -8.64
C LYS A 282 22.32 19.56 -7.59
N SER A 283 21.59 20.60 -7.21
CA SER A 283 22.09 21.68 -6.35
C SER A 283 21.50 21.69 -4.93
N GLY A 284 20.43 20.91 -4.68
CA GLY A 284 19.69 20.93 -3.42
C GLY A 284 18.90 22.23 -3.14
N ARG A 285 18.98 23.21 -4.06
CA ARG A 285 18.29 24.50 -3.89
C ARG A 285 16.79 24.36 -4.11
N PRO A 286 15.94 25.09 -3.40
CA PRO A 286 14.51 25.08 -3.62
C PRO A 286 14.18 25.60 -5.03
N LEU A 287 13.30 24.89 -5.72
CA LEU A 287 12.78 25.30 -7.03
C LEU A 287 11.54 26.17 -6.82
N ARG A 288 11.45 27.25 -7.58
CA ARG A 288 10.27 28.13 -7.61
C ARG A 288 9.59 27.98 -8.98
N HIS A 289 8.28 27.85 -8.95
CA HIS A 289 7.49 27.91 -10.20
C HIS A 289 7.24 29.36 -10.55
N PHE A 290 7.85 29.80 -11.65
CA PHE A 290 7.59 31.10 -12.20
C PHE A 290 6.49 31.04 -13.26
N THR A 291 5.42 31.79 -13.05
CA THR A 291 4.52 32.20 -14.14
C THR A 291 5.11 33.42 -14.84
N PRO A 292 4.72 33.75 -16.08
CA PRO A 292 5.19 34.96 -16.77
C PRO A 292 5.10 36.22 -15.90
N THR A 293 3.96 36.42 -15.24
CA THR A 293 3.72 37.54 -14.34
C THR A 293 4.67 37.53 -13.12
N ARG A 294 4.88 36.36 -12.50
CA ARG A 294 5.82 36.25 -11.36
C ARG A 294 7.26 36.45 -11.78
N ALA A 295 7.63 36.01 -12.98
CA ALA A 295 8.95 36.26 -13.53
C ALA A 295 9.16 37.77 -13.75
N ALA A 296 8.19 38.46 -14.33
CA ALA A 296 8.23 39.91 -14.52
C ALA A 296 8.36 40.65 -13.17
N MET A 297 7.51 40.33 -12.18
CA MET A 297 7.60 40.92 -10.84
C MET A 297 8.97 40.71 -10.23
N HIS A 298 9.50 39.49 -10.29
CA HIS A 298 10.81 39.18 -9.72
C HIS A 298 11.94 39.99 -10.35
N VAL A 299 11.89 40.14 -11.70
CA VAL A 299 12.88 40.95 -12.41
C VAL A 299 12.72 42.43 -12.04
N THR A 300 11.49 42.94 -11.97
CA THR A 300 11.26 44.35 -11.55
C THR A 300 11.74 44.63 -10.13
N GLU A 301 11.54 43.67 -9.20
CA GLU A 301 11.98 43.83 -7.80
C GLU A 301 13.52 43.81 -7.60
N HIS A 302 14.26 43.08 -8.48
CA HIS A 302 15.68 42.81 -8.26
C HIS A 302 16.62 43.47 -9.26
N HIS A 303 16.11 44.03 -10.36
CA HIS A 303 16.87 44.54 -11.50
C HIS A 303 16.34 45.90 -11.98
N ASP A 304 15.72 46.67 -11.07
CA ASP A 304 15.18 47.98 -11.43
C ASP A 304 16.26 48.93 -12.05
N GLY A 305 15.87 49.58 -13.11
CA GLY A 305 16.76 50.50 -13.88
C GLY A 305 17.76 49.80 -14.82
N GLU A 306 17.93 48.46 -14.74
CA GLU A 306 18.86 47.71 -15.60
C GLU A 306 18.25 47.44 -16.95
N ARG A 307 19.12 47.20 -17.98
CA ARG A 307 18.70 46.66 -19.25
C ARG A 307 18.80 45.17 -19.27
N VAL A 308 17.67 44.49 -19.49
CA VAL A 308 17.58 43.02 -19.55
C VAL A 308 17.19 42.53 -20.93
N GLU A 309 17.66 41.36 -21.29
CA GLU A 309 17.23 40.63 -22.46
C GLU A 309 16.44 39.42 -22.05
N VAL A 310 15.19 39.27 -22.53
CA VAL A 310 14.38 38.09 -22.34
C VAL A 310 14.74 37.09 -23.46
N LEU A 311 15.24 35.93 -23.06
CA LEU A 311 15.72 34.89 -23.96
C LEU A 311 14.84 33.64 -23.91
N ALA A 312 14.63 33.03 -25.08
CA ALA A 312 14.03 31.69 -25.17
C ALA A 312 15.05 30.73 -25.77
N PRO A 313 15.44 29.65 -25.06
CA PRO A 313 16.41 28.72 -25.56
C PRO A 313 15.82 27.92 -26.73
N LEU A 314 16.39 28.07 -27.91
CA LEU A 314 16.08 27.26 -29.10
C LEU A 314 16.88 25.96 -29.11
N PHE A 315 18.06 25.96 -28.46
CA PHE A 315 18.90 24.79 -28.30
C PHE A 315 19.74 24.89 -27.02
N LEU A 316 19.71 23.85 -26.19
CA LEU A 316 20.53 23.73 -24.98
C LEU A 316 21.53 22.59 -25.11
N PRO A 317 22.83 22.80 -24.84
CA PRO A 317 23.85 21.75 -24.88
C PRO A 317 23.48 20.62 -23.89
N GLY A 318 23.48 19.38 -24.36
CA GLY A 318 23.19 18.20 -23.52
C GLY A 318 21.70 17.86 -23.36
N SER A 319 20.78 18.63 -23.95
CA SER A 319 19.37 18.27 -24.02
C SER A 319 19.13 17.21 -25.09
N THR A 320 18.39 16.16 -24.76
CA THR A 320 17.91 15.14 -25.71
C THR A 320 16.67 15.61 -26.49
N LYS A 321 16.07 16.73 -26.09
CA LYS A 321 14.96 17.37 -26.79
C LYS A 321 15.51 18.55 -27.61
N SER A 322 15.96 18.25 -28.79
CA SER A 322 16.21 19.26 -29.79
C SER A 322 14.91 19.58 -30.52
N LEU A 323 14.35 20.74 -30.23
CA LEU A 323 13.10 21.17 -30.88
C LEU A 323 13.30 21.61 -32.35
N LEU A 324 14.53 21.92 -32.76
CA LEU A 324 14.76 22.52 -34.10
C LEU A 324 16.07 22.15 -34.79
N LEU A 325 17.05 21.47 -34.18
CA LEU A 325 18.42 21.45 -34.72
C LEU A 325 19.04 20.05 -34.88
N ASP A 326 18.27 19.01 -35.19
CA ASP A 326 18.87 17.71 -35.56
C ASP A 326 19.51 17.71 -36.93
N ARG A 327 19.20 18.68 -37.81
CA ARG A 327 19.78 18.82 -39.15
C ARG A 327 19.93 20.29 -39.56
N PRO A 328 21.02 20.65 -40.28
CA PRO A 328 21.23 22.00 -40.77
C PRO A 328 20.09 22.53 -41.65
N GLU A 329 19.40 21.64 -42.35
CA GLU A 329 18.28 21.96 -43.25
C GLU A 329 17.06 22.52 -42.50
N HIS A 330 16.87 22.06 -41.23
CA HIS A 330 15.76 22.55 -40.39
C HIS A 330 16.02 23.94 -39.79
N LEU A 331 17.28 24.37 -39.77
CA LEU A 331 17.65 25.67 -39.24
C LEU A 331 17.22 26.82 -40.14
N SER A 332 17.34 26.66 -41.46
CA SER A 332 16.90 27.69 -42.41
C SER A 332 15.40 27.90 -42.34
N SER A 333 14.62 26.83 -42.26
CA SER A 333 13.16 26.93 -42.10
C SER A 333 12.75 27.53 -40.76
N ALA A 334 13.47 27.19 -39.67
CA ALA A 334 13.23 27.78 -38.36
C ALA A 334 13.55 29.28 -38.31
N VAL A 335 14.66 29.70 -38.90
CA VAL A 335 15.02 31.12 -39.03
C VAL A 335 14.00 31.88 -39.86
N SER A 336 13.52 31.31 -40.98
CA SER A 336 12.47 31.91 -41.79
C SER A 336 11.17 32.10 -41.00
N SER A 337 10.74 31.08 -40.28
CA SER A 337 9.55 31.16 -39.39
C SER A 337 9.72 32.22 -38.31
N LEU A 338 10.88 32.29 -37.64
CA LEU A 338 11.14 33.31 -36.65
C LEU A 338 11.10 34.72 -37.20
N ARG A 339 11.55 34.93 -38.46
CA ARG A 339 11.45 36.23 -39.17
C ARG A 339 9.98 36.57 -39.47
N GLU A 340 9.22 35.61 -39.97
CA GLU A 340 7.78 35.80 -40.22
C GLU A 340 7.02 36.15 -38.93
N ASP A 341 7.43 35.58 -37.79
CA ASP A 341 6.90 35.90 -36.47
C ASP A 341 7.39 37.27 -35.93
N GLY A 342 8.22 38.00 -36.66
CA GLY A 342 8.70 39.35 -36.35
C GLY A 342 9.94 39.41 -35.46
N PHE A 343 10.59 38.31 -35.17
CA PHE A 343 11.86 38.34 -34.43
C PHE A 343 13.02 38.81 -35.31
N VAL A 344 13.97 39.49 -34.68
CA VAL A 344 15.08 40.14 -35.39
C VAL A 344 16.42 39.51 -35.05
N ARG A 345 16.55 38.84 -33.87
CA ARG A 345 17.87 38.51 -33.33
C ARG A 345 17.88 37.20 -32.56
N ILE A 346 18.99 36.48 -32.68
CA ILE A 346 19.32 35.32 -31.83
C ILE A 346 20.69 35.52 -31.19
N LEU A 347 20.97 34.82 -30.12
CA LEU A 347 22.30 34.67 -29.54
C LEU A 347 22.88 33.31 -29.91
N VAL A 348 24.05 33.24 -30.45
CA VAL A 348 24.78 32.00 -30.68
C VAL A 348 26.01 31.97 -29.80
N ASN A 349 26.06 31.07 -28.83
CA ASN A 349 27.07 31.03 -27.79
C ASN A 349 27.24 32.41 -27.09
N GLY A 350 26.12 33.09 -26.81
CA GLY A 350 26.09 34.41 -26.20
C GLY A 350 26.42 35.59 -27.12
N LYS A 351 26.73 35.37 -28.42
CA LYS A 351 27.00 36.42 -29.36
C LYS A 351 25.78 36.76 -30.21
N PRO A 352 25.38 38.02 -30.33
CA PRO A 352 24.21 38.43 -31.09
C PRO A 352 24.45 38.23 -32.60
N VAL A 353 23.40 37.73 -33.26
CA VAL A 353 23.36 37.54 -34.72
C VAL A 353 21.98 38.00 -35.19
N LEU A 354 21.98 38.87 -36.22
CA LEU A 354 20.75 39.30 -36.86
C LEU A 354 20.19 38.15 -37.71
N LEU A 355 18.90 37.93 -37.69
CA LEU A 355 18.26 36.89 -38.51
C LEU A 355 18.37 37.20 -40.01
N ASP A 356 18.44 38.50 -40.37
CA ASP A 356 18.64 38.91 -41.76
C ASP A 356 20.04 38.57 -42.29
N GLU A 357 21.03 38.64 -41.43
CA GLU A 357 22.43 38.31 -41.80
C GLU A 357 22.70 36.79 -41.78
N TRP A 358 21.72 36.00 -41.30
CA TRP A 358 21.88 34.55 -41.19
C TRP A 358 22.12 33.85 -42.55
N ASN A 359 21.38 34.28 -43.58
CA ASN A 359 21.44 33.69 -44.90
C ASN A 359 22.54 34.26 -45.79
N THR A 360 23.20 35.35 -45.40
CA THR A 360 24.24 36.04 -46.16
C THR A 360 25.65 35.59 -45.78
N ALA A 361 25.80 34.76 -44.76
CA ALA A 361 27.10 34.25 -44.36
C ALA A 361 27.66 33.26 -45.39
N GLU A 362 28.77 33.58 -46.05
CA GLU A 362 29.47 32.78 -47.08
C GLU A 362 29.89 31.36 -46.65
N LYS A 363 29.76 31.01 -45.37
CA LYS A 363 30.03 29.66 -44.83
C LYS A 363 28.93 29.21 -43.88
N PRO A 364 28.36 27.99 -44.06
CA PRO A 364 27.40 27.46 -43.15
C PRO A 364 28.03 27.34 -41.74
N ARG A 365 27.42 27.96 -40.75
CA ARG A 365 27.87 27.85 -39.34
C ARG A 365 27.73 26.41 -38.89
N LYS A 366 28.85 25.79 -38.48
CA LYS A 366 28.84 24.44 -37.92
C LYS A 366 28.33 24.48 -36.49
N PHE A 367 27.17 23.89 -36.25
CA PHE A 367 26.66 23.67 -34.90
C PHE A 367 27.19 22.36 -34.33
N THR A 368 27.64 22.41 -33.12
CA THR A 368 28.10 21.24 -32.36
C THR A 368 27.15 21.02 -31.16
N ARG A 369 27.23 19.86 -30.56
CA ARG A 369 26.46 19.58 -29.29
C ARG A 369 26.79 20.55 -28.14
N LYS A 370 27.79 21.40 -28.28
CA LYS A 370 28.19 22.42 -27.30
C LYS A 370 27.69 23.83 -27.67
N THR A 371 27.06 24.02 -28.82
CA THR A 371 26.58 25.33 -29.27
C THR A 371 25.26 25.64 -28.57
N SER A 372 25.13 26.78 -27.90
CA SER A 372 23.84 27.32 -27.42
C SER A 372 23.27 28.27 -28.48
N VAL A 373 21.94 28.21 -28.63
CA VAL A 373 21.21 29.16 -29.50
C VAL A 373 19.99 29.62 -28.72
N ASP A 374 19.92 30.92 -28.48
CA ASP A 374 18.85 31.53 -27.72
C ASP A 374 18.16 32.60 -28.59
N LEU A 375 16.83 32.58 -28.65
CA LEU A 375 16.04 33.62 -29.29
C LEU A 375 15.97 34.84 -28.36
N VAL A 376 16.30 36.02 -28.87
CA VAL A 376 16.07 37.27 -28.16
C VAL A 376 14.61 37.68 -28.40
N VAL A 377 13.77 37.47 -27.36
CA VAL A 377 12.35 37.77 -27.44
C VAL A 377 12.11 39.27 -27.30
N ASP A 378 12.73 39.89 -26.28
CA ASP A 378 12.62 41.34 -26.06
C ASP A 378 13.85 41.88 -25.32
N ARG A 379 14.06 43.21 -25.42
CA ARG A 379 15.07 44.00 -24.72
C ARG A 379 14.37 45.14 -24.00
N VAL A 380 14.32 45.07 -22.70
CA VAL A 380 13.55 46.00 -21.87
C VAL A 380 14.46 46.65 -20.84
N ARG A 381 14.30 47.95 -20.63
CA ARG A 381 14.79 48.58 -19.41
C ARG A 381 13.77 48.30 -18.30
N VAL A 382 14.24 47.74 -17.20
CA VAL A 382 13.37 47.35 -16.12
C VAL A 382 12.89 48.59 -15.39
N GLU A 383 11.60 48.88 -15.51
CA GLU A 383 10.91 49.99 -14.87
C GLU A 383 9.53 49.45 -14.43
N ALA A 384 8.94 50.04 -13.41
CA ALA A 384 7.63 49.59 -12.86
C ALA A 384 6.53 49.60 -13.96
N GLU A 385 6.60 50.57 -14.87
CA GLU A 385 5.66 50.77 -15.99
C GLU A 385 5.79 49.66 -17.06
N GLU A 386 6.96 49.07 -17.20
CA GLU A 386 7.28 48.03 -18.19
C GLU A 386 6.95 46.60 -17.71
N GLN A 387 6.43 46.43 -16.51
CA GLN A 387 6.12 45.11 -15.93
C GLN A 387 5.18 44.26 -16.80
N LYS A 388 4.20 44.90 -17.45
CA LYS A 388 3.28 44.21 -18.36
C LYS A 388 4.00 43.69 -19.59
N ARG A 389 4.85 44.51 -20.19
CA ARG A 389 5.65 44.16 -21.34
C ARG A 389 6.63 43.02 -21.04
N LEU A 390 7.26 43.08 -19.87
CA LEU A 390 8.08 41.97 -19.37
C LEU A 390 7.30 40.67 -19.21
N ALA A 391 6.06 40.72 -18.71
CA ALA A 391 5.21 39.54 -18.56
C ALA A 391 4.85 38.93 -19.94
N GLU A 392 4.52 39.76 -20.93
CA GLU A 392 4.23 39.34 -22.32
C GLU A 392 5.48 38.74 -22.98
N ALA A 393 6.67 39.34 -22.77
CA ALA A 393 7.93 38.80 -23.22
C ALA A 393 8.26 37.44 -22.62
N PHE A 394 8.04 37.27 -21.26
CA PHE A 394 8.21 35.99 -20.63
C PHE A 394 7.19 34.95 -21.10
N GLU A 395 5.92 35.32 -21.33
CA GLU A 395 4.92 34.41 -21.89
C GLU A 395 5.37 33.90 -23.25
N THR A 396 5.87 34.79 -24.11
CA THR A 396 6.41 34.43 -25.42
C THR A 396 7.64 33.52 -25.30
N ALA A 397 8.56 33.83 -24.37
CA ALA A 397 9.75 33.03 -24.11
C ALA A 397 9.38 31.61 -23.62
N PHE A 398 8.41 31.48 -22.72
CA PHE A 398 7.96 30.18 -22.22
C PHE A 398 7.21 29.33 -23.23
N ARG A 399 6.61 29.95 -24.25
CA ARG A 399 5.98 29.22 -25.37
C ARG A 399 7.00 28.72 -26.41
N ARG A 400 8.13 29.37 -26.50
CA ARG A 400 9.13 29.12 -27.55
C ARG A 400 10.32 28.26 -27.09
N GLY A 401 10.57 28.19 -25.76
CA GLY A 401 11.73 27.53 -25.15
C GLY A 401 11.43 26.22 -24.35
#